data_d2e87eff3ff72c5c7c973e46595f0e30
#
_entry.id   d2e87eff3ff72c5c7c973e46595f0e30
#
_cell.length_a   1.000
_cell.length_b   1.000
_cell.length_c   1.000
_cell.angle_alpha   90.00
_cell.angle_beta   90.00
_cell.angle_gamma   90.00
#
_symmetry.space_group_name_H-M   'P 1'
#
loop_
_entity.id
_entity.type
_entity.pdbx_description
1 polymer ?
#
loop_
_entity_poly.entity_id
_entity_poly.type
_entity_poly.pdbx_seq_one_letter_code
_entity_poly.pdbx_strand_id
1 'polypeptide(L)'
;FPIGKGSMQLPLILCDEDPTLDESSVFLGIHLAPSEDIEIGFPGRTILNVSITNMLIKPEYWDKNFIDWFGEYSKVKHEKFIEMAGHDFPLTYEEAVYWNSDKINLAYWQFAGRKLADYFVKNPTKDEHGNLIDPWEPA
;
A
#
# COMPACT_ATOMS: atom_id res chain seq x y z
N PHE A 1 -5.06 24.46 19.57
CA PHE A 1 -6.34 24.26 18.87
C PHE A 1 -6.93 25.63 18.50
N PRO A 2 -7.31 25.86 17.24
CA PRO A 2 -7.83 27.17 16.83
C PRO A 2 -9.14 27.50 17.53
N ILE A 3 -9.24 28.72 18.08
CA ILE A 3 -10.46 29.19 18.78
C ILE A 3 -11.65 29.18 17.81
N GLY A 4 -12.78 28.63 18.25
CA GLY A 4 -14.04 28.59 17.51
C GLY A 4 -14.13 27.53 16.42
N LYS A 5 -13.17 26.60 16.34
CA LYS A 5 -13.21 25.44 15.42
C LYS A 5 -13.45 24.14 16.19
N GLY A 6 -14.39 23.32 15.70
CA GLY A 6 -14.71 22.01 16.27
C GLY A 6 -13.79 20.88 15.82
N SER A 7 -12.90 21.13 14.86
CA SER A 7 -11.93 20.15 14.35
C SER A 7 -10.68 20.82 13.80
N MET A 8 -9.56 20.09 13.82
CA MET A 8 -8.29 20.52 13.28
C MET A 8 -7.59 19.31 12.63
N GLN A 9 -6.90 19.53 11.54
CA GLN A 9 -6.03 18.53 10.93
C GLN A 9 -4.58 18.81 11.32
N LEU A 10 -3.90 17.78 11.82
CA LEU A 10 -2.48 17.80 12.11
C LEU A 10 -1.77 16.93 11.09
N PRO A 11 -0.86 17.48 10.26
CA PRO A 11 -0.08 16.66 9.34
C PRO A 11 0.94 15.82 10.12
N LEU A 12 1.01 14.53 9.83
CA LEU A 12 2.09 13.64 10.24
C LEU A 12 3.01 13.45 9.06
N ILE A 13 4.25 13.97 9.16
CA ILE A 13 5.26 13.82 8.12
C ILE A 13 6.11 12.60 8.48
N LEU A 14 6.12 11.61 7.60
CA LEU A 14 6.94 10.41 7.74
C LEU A 14 8.21 10.58 6.91
N CYS A 15 9.36 10.28 7.52
CA CYS A 15 10.65 10.20 6.85
C CYS A 15 10.99 8.73 6.65
N ASP A 16 11.17 8.31 5.41
CA ASP A 16 11.44 6.93 5.02
C ASP A 16 12.94 6.61 4.84
N GLU A 17 13.79 7.49 5.34
CA GLU A 17 15.27 7.37 5.22
C GLU A 17 15.88 6.30 6.15
N ASP A 18 15.09 5.73 7.06
CA ASP A 18 15.57 4.72 8.00
C ASP A 18 15.63 3.34 7.32
N PRO A 19 16.84 2.79 7.09
CA PRO A 19 17.00 1.50 6.41
C PRO A 19 16.39 0.32 7.18
N THR A 20 16.10 0.47 8.47
CA THR A 20 15.42 -0.60 9.24
C THR A 20 13.97 -0.80 8.83
N LEU A 21 13.34 0.17 8.17
CA LEU A 21 11.99 0.06 7.63
C LEU A 21 11.88 -0.96 6.50
N ASP A 22 12.99 -1.28 5.83
CA ASP A 22 13.04 -2.31 4.78
C ASP A 22 13.02 -3.73 5.35
N GLU A 23 13.37 -3.89 6.62
CA GLU A 23 13.49 -5.18 7.29
C GLU A 23 12.40 -5.41 8.35
N SER A 24 11.84 -4.32 8.90
CA SER A 24 10.86 -4.40 9.97
C SER A 24 9.89 -3.21 9.98
N SER A 25 8.73 -3.44 10.60
CA SER A 25 7.77 -2.35 10.83
C SER A 25 8.11 -1.61 12.11
N VAL A 26 7.97 -0.29 12.09
CA VAL A 26 8.05 0.57 13.27
C VAL A 26 6.64 0.98 13.67
N PHE A 27 6.37 0.96 14.97
CA PHE A 27 5.07 1.33 15.53
C PHE A 27 5.17 2.65 16.28
N LEU A 28 4.30 3.59 15.94
CA LEU A 28 4.18 4.87 16.61
C LEU A 28 2.83 4.95 17.33
N GLY A 29 2.86 5.16 18.64
CA GLY A 29 1.68 5.45 19.43
C GLY A 29 1.56 6.96 19.67
N ILE A 30 0.47 7.57 19.22
CA ILE A 30 0.16 8.98 19.46
C ILE A 30 -0.93 9.04 20.53
N HIS A 31 -0.65 9.71 21.64
CA HIS A 31 -1.56 9.85 22.75
C HIS A 31 -2.10 11.28 22.85
N LEU A 32 -3.39 11.42 23.13
CA LEU A 32 -3.95 12.68 23.57
C LEU A 32 -3.61 12.91 25.02
N ALA A 33 -2.97 14.03 25.32
CA ALA A 33 -2.70 14.47 26.68
C ALA A 33 -3.73 15.55 27.09
N PRO A 34 -4.16 15.58 28.36
CA PRO A 34 -5.01 16.65 28.86
C PRO A 34 -4.22 17.97 28.88
N SER A 35 -4.94 19.08 28.69
CA SER A 35 -4.42 20.44 28.86
C SER A 35 -5.31 21.24 29.78
N GLU A 36 -4.95 22.48 30.08
CA GLU A 36 -5.75 23.37 30.90
C GLU A 36 -7.16 23.58 30.34
N ASP A 37 -7.32 23.56 29.03
CA ASP A 37 -8.57 23.86 28.33
C ASP A 37 -9.31 22.62 27.81
N ILE A 38 -8.68 21.44 27.85
CA ILE A 38 -9.23 20.22 27.23
C ILE A 38 -9.02 19.03 28.16
N GLU A 39 -10.13 18.39 28.53
CA GLU A 39 -10.12 17.12 29.25
C GLU A 39 -10.10 15.93 28.30
N ILE A 40 -9.53 14.83 28.77
CA ILE A 40 -9.57 13.56 28.02
C ILE A 40 -11.01 13.04 28.04
N GLY A 41 -11.56 12.78 26.84
CA GLY A 41 -12.87 12.20 26.66
C GLY A 41 -12.90 10.69 26.93
N PHE A 42 -13.40 9.92 25.97
CA PHE A 42 -13.52 8.45 26.11
C PHE A 42 -12.14 7.78 26.19
N PRO A 43 -11.80 7.05 27.26
CA PRO A 43 -10.48 6.44 27.46
C PRO A 43 -10.02 5.54 26.29
N GLY A 44 -10.95 4.82 25.65
CA GLY A 44 -10.65 3.94 24.54
C GLY A 44 -10.36 4.64 23.19
N ARG A 45 -10.42 5.99 23.13
CA ARG A 45 -10.21 6.78 21.90
C ARG A 45 -9.12 7.83 22.03
N THR A 46 -8.20 7.64 22.95
CA THR A 46 -7.12 8.60 23.26
C THR A 46 -5.77 8.21 22.63
N ILE A 47 -5.71 7.07 21.98
CA ILE A 47 -4.49 6.52 21.38
C ILE A 47 -4.74 6.24 19.89
N LEU A 48 -3.84 6.75 19.06
CA LEU A 48 -3.72 6.39 17.64
C LEU A 48 -2.44 5.58 17.47
N ASN A 49 -2.56 4.35 16.99
CA ASN A 49 -1.42 3.51 16.65
C ASN A 49 -1.18 3.58 15.14
N VAL A 50 0.05 3.91 14.76
CA VAL A 50 0.47 3.98 13.36
C VAL A 50 1.58 2.95 13.14
N SER A 51 1.42 2.08 12.16
CA SER A 51 2.46 1.16 11.69
C SER A 51 3.12 1.75 10.46
N ILE A 52 4.44 1.80 10.46
CA ILE A 52 5.26 2.37 9.38
C ILE A 52 6.22 1.29 8.91
N THR A 53 6.24 1.02 7.62
CA THR A 53 7.12 0.03 7.02
C THR A 53 7.38 0.35 5.55
N ASN A 54 8.57 0.02 5.05
CA ASN A 54 8.91 0.00 3.62
C ASN A 54 8.84 -1.42 3.03
N MET A 55 8.52 -2.42 3.87
CA MET A 55 8.38 -3.80 3.38
C MET A 55 7.22 -3.92 2.40
N LEU A 56 7.50 -4.50 1.24
CA LEU A 56 6.45 -4.91 0.32
C LEU A 56 5.75 -6.15 0.85
N ILE A 57 4.44 -6.03 1.06
CA ILE A 57 3.61 -7.12 1.53
C ILE A 57 2.81 -7.65 0.35
N LYS A 58 2.98 -8.96 0.04
CA LYS A 58 2.15 -9.62 -0.97
C LYS A 58 0.68 -9.52 -0.56
N PRO A 59 -0.20 -8.94 -1.42
CA PRO A 59 -1.64 -8.92 -1.13
C PRO A 59 -2.20 -10.33 -0.96
N GLU A 60 -3.03 -10.55 0.07
CA GLU A 60 -3.62 -11.87 0.37
C GLU A 60 -4.49 -12.42 -0.78
N TYR A 61 -5.06 -11.51 -1.57
CA TYR A 61 -5.91 -11.86 -2.70
C TYR A 61 -5.14 -12.14 -4.00
N TRP A 62 -3.79 -12.01 -4.01
CA TRP A 62 -2.98 -12.16 -5.21
C TRP A 62 -3.21 -13.50 -5.92
N ASP A 63 -3.00 -14.60 -5.21
CA ASP A 63 -3.06 -15.94 -5.80
C ASP A 63 -4.47 -16.39 -6.21
N LYS A 64 -5.50 -15.74 -5.68
CA LYS A 64 -6.90 -16.07 -5.97
C LYS A 64 -7.54 -15.21 -7.06
N ASN A 65 -7.14 -13.93 -7.10
CA ASN A 65 -7.86 -12.93 -7.87
C ASN A 65 -6.97 -12.19 -8.88
N PHE A 66 -5.68 -12.03 -8.59
CA PHE A 66 -4.78 -11.22 -9.39
C PHE A 66 -3.77 -12.02 -10.21
N ILE A 67 -3.60 -13.31 -9.94
CA ILE A 67 -2.64 -14.15 -10.62
C ILE A 67 -2.85 -14.20 -12.14
N ASP A 68 -4.12 -14.20 -12.58
CA ASP A 68 -4.45 -14.22 -14.01
C ASP A 68 -4.05 -12.93 -14.74
N TRP A 69 -3.91 -11.82 -14.01
CA TRP A 69 -3.54 -10.52 -14.59
C TRP A 69 -2.08 -10.16 -14.39
N PHE A 70 -1.49 -10.58 -13.28
CA PHE A 70 -0.13 -10.21 -12.88
C PHE A 70 0.87 -11.38 -12.87
N GLY A 71 0.39 -12.61 -13.12
CA GLY A 71 1.22 -13.81 -13.02
C GLY A 71 1.66 -14.11 -11.58
N GLU A 72 2.62 -14.99 -11.43
CA GLU A 72 3.19 -15.30 -10.11
C GLU A 72 3.78 -14.07 -9.45
N TYR A 73 3.61 -13.98 -8.13
CA TYR A 73 4.12 -12.85 -7.36
C TYR A 73 5.65 -12.83 -7.33
N SER A 74 6.23 -11.64 -7.48
CA SER A 74 7.59 -11.33 -7.07
C SER A 74 7.67 -9.91 -6.53
N LYS A 75 8.63 -9.65 -5.65
CA LYS A 75 8.87 -8.30 -5.13
C LYS A 75 9.25 -7.33 -6.24
N VAL A 76 10.05 -7.79 -7.19
CA VAL A 76 10.49 -6.99 -8.36
C VAL A 76 9.30 -6.55 -9.21
N LYS A 77 8.30 -7.43 -9.43
CA LYS A 77 7.06 -7.05 -10.11
C LYS A 77 6.26 -6.03 -9.31
N HIS A 78 6.18 -6.22 -8.01
CA HIS A 78 5.46 -5.34 -7.10
C HIS A 78 6.06 -3.92 -7.11
N GLU A 79 7.38 -3.80 -6.95
CA GLU A 79 8.11 -2.54 -7.04
C GLU A 79 7.90 -1.84 -8.39
N LYS A 80 7.99 -2.61 -9.48
CA LYS A 80 7.77 -2.05 -10.81
C LYS A 80 6.33 -1.60 -11.02
N PHE A 81 5.35 -2.31 -10.46
CA PHE A 81 3.97 -1.86 -10.48
C PHE A 81 3.81 -0.52 -9.78
N ILE A 82 4.36 -0.37 -8.56
CA ILE A 82 4.31 0.90 -7.81
C ILE A 82 4.94 2.04 -8.61
N GLU A 83 6.12 1.80 -9.21
CA GLU A 83 6.80 2.79 -10.05
C GLU A 83 5.93 3.23 -11.24
N MET A 84 5.27 2.28 -11.90
CA MET A 84 4.46 2.56 -13.09
C MET A 84 3.08 3.15 -12.76
N ALA A 85 2.47 2.71 -11.69
CA ALA A 85 1.11 3.10 -11.29
C ALA A 85 1.08 4.35 -10.39
N GLY A 86 2.16 4.62 -9.66
CA GLY A 86 2.24 5.70 -8.68
C GLY A 86 1.53 5.42 -7.35
N HIS A 87 1.14 4.17 -7.11
CA HIS A 87 0.51 3.72 -5.87
C HIS A 87 0.73 2.22 -5.66
N ASP A 88 0.55 1.75 -4.44
CA ASP A 88 0.62 0.33 -4.08
C ASP A 88 -0.71 -0.40 -4.32
N PHE A 89 -0.67 -1.72 -4.22
CA PHE A 89 -1.88 -2.55 -4.20
C PHE A 89 -2.67 -2.28 -2.92
N PRO A 90 -4.02 -2.21 -2.97
CA PRO A 90 -4.84 -2.08 -1.79
C PRO A 90 -4.62 -3.25 -0.81
N LEU A 91 -4.88 -3.00 0.48
CA LEU A 91 -4.72 -4.03 1.50
C LEU A 91 -5.74 -5.16 1.36
N THR A 92 -6.95 -4.84 0.92
CA THR A 92 -8.04 -5.80 0.78
C THR A 92 -8.51 -5.93 -0.67
N TYR A 93 -9.09 -7.10 -1.01
CA TYR A 93 -9.69 -7.31 -2.33
C TYR A 93 -10.89 -6.40 -2.56
N GLU A 94 -11.66 -6.09 -1.53
CA GLU A 94 -12.80 -5.18 -1.64
C GLU A 94 -12.35 -3.78 -2.06
N GLU A 95 -11.30 -3.24 -1.45
CA GLU A 95 -10.71 -1.96 -1.88
C GLU A 95 -10.20 -2.02 -3.32
N ALA A 96 -9.62 -3.15 -3.73
CA ALA A 96 -9.17 -3.34 -5.10
C ALA A 96 -10.34 -3.36 -6.09
N VAL A 97 -11.44 -4.05 -5.76
CA VAL A 97 -12.64 -4.13 -6.62
C VAL A 97 -13.25 -2.77 -6.89
N TYR A 98 -13.25 -1.88 -5.89
CA TYR A 98 -13.82 -0.52 -5.99
C TYR A 98 -12.75 0.56 -6.15
N TRP A 99 -11.56 0.22 -6.63
CA TRP A 99 -10.43 1.15 -6.76
C TRP A 99 -10.81 2.41 -7.54
N ASN A 100 -10.69 3.57 -6.85
CA ASN A 100 -11.04 4.89 -7.39
C ASN A 100 -12.44 4.99 -8.02
N SER A 101 -13.39 4.18 -7.55
CA SER A 101 -14.73 4.11 -8.11
C SER A 101 -15.74 3.66 -7.06
N ASP A 102 -16.95 4.13 -7.16
CA ASP A 102 -18.13 3.65 -6.42
C ASP A 102 -18.78 2.40 -7.08
N LYS A 103 -18.19 1.93 -8.18
CA LYS A 103 -18.59 0.72 -8.89
C LYS A 103 -17.41 -0.23 -9.06
N ILE A 104 -17.69 -1.51 -9.33
CA ILE A 104 -16.70 -2.52 -9.64
C ILE A 104 -15.81 -2.04 -10.80
N ASN A 105 -14.50 -1.96 -10.56
CA ASN A 105 -13.51 -1.43 -11.50
C ASN A 105 -12.36 -2.42 -11.75
N LEU A 106 -12.67 -3.65 -12.10
CA LEU A 106 -11.66 -4.67 -12.38
C LEU A 106 -10.90 -4.38 -13.68
N ALA A 107 -11.48 -3.64 -14.61
CA ALA A 107 -10.83 -3.24 -15.86
C ALA A 107 -9.53 -2.46 -15.62
N TYR A 108 -9.45 -1.70 -14.54
CA TYR A 108 -8.21 -1.02 -14.14
C TYR A 108 -7.05 -2.01 -13.91
N TRP A 109 -7.30 -3.08 -13.17
CA TRP A 109 -6.30 -4.08 -12.83
C TRP A 109 -5.90 -4.93 -14.04
N GLN A 110 -6.84 -5.28 -14.89
CA GLN A 110 -6.57 -5.96 -16.16
C GLN A 110 -5.64 -5.12 -17.05
N PHE A 111 -5.93 -3.82 -17.17
CA PHE A 111 -5.08 -2.91 -17.93
C PHE A 111 -3.68 -2.75 -17.31
N ALA A 112 -3.61 -2.59 -15.99
CA ALA A 112 -2.34 -2.48 -15.27
C ALA A 112 -1.50 -3.75 -15.41
N GLY A 113 -2.12 -4.92 -15.31
CA GLY A 113 -1.46 -6.22 -15.50
C GLY A 113 -0.88 -6.37 -16.91
N ARG A 114 -1.63 -5.96 -17.94
CA ARG A 114 -1.13 -5.97 -19.33
C ARG A 114 0.08 -5.05 -19.53
N LYS A 115 0.01 -3.83 -18.99
CA LYS A 115 1.15 -2.91 -19.05
C LYS A 115 2.39 -3.46 -18.37
N LEU A 116 2.21 -4.09 -17.21
CA LEU A 116 3.32 -4.69 -16.48
C LEU A 116 3.90 -5.89 -17.24
N ALA A 117 3.06 -6.75 -17.79
CA ALA A 117 3.49 -7.88 -18.64
C ALA A 117 4.29 -7.39 -19.85
N ASP A 118 3.77 -6.38 -20.57
CA ASP A 118 4.47 -5.77 -21.71
C ASP A 118 5.85 -5.21 -21.33
N TYR A 119 5.96 -4.65 -20.13
CA TYR A 119 7.25 -4.17 -19.64
C TYR A 119 8.26 -5.31 -19.49
N PHE A 120 7.90 -6.42 -18.85
CA PHE A 120 8.80 -7.53 -18.60
C PHE A 120 9.13 -8.35 -19.87
N VAL A 121 8.24 -8.37 -20.86
CA VAL A 121 8.55 -8.90 -22.19
C VAL A 121 9.67 -8.10 -22.86
N LYS A 122 9.60 -6.77 -22.76
CA LYS A 122 10.59 -5.87 -23.38
C LYS A 122 11.88 -5.72 -22.56
N ASN A 123 11.81 -5.96 -21.27
CA ASN A 123 12.90 -5.80 -20.31
C ASN A 123 13.06 -7.07 -19.47
N PRO A 124 13.70 -8.12 -19.98
CA PRO A 124 13.96 -9.33 -19.22
C PRO A 124 14.67 -9.00 -17.90
N THR A 125 14.05 -9.34 -16.79
CA THR A 125 14.50 -8.96 -15.45
C THR A 125 14.48 -10.19 -14.55
N LYS A 126 15.41 -10.28 -13.61
CA LYS A 126 15.44 -11.33 -12.60
C LYS A 126 14.64 -10.91 -11.38
N ASP A 127 14.00 -11.88 -10.75
CA ASP A 127 13.32 -11.70 -9.48
C ASP A 127 14.31 -11.59 -8.31
N GLU A 128 13.79 -11.46 -7.09
CA GLU A 128 14.56 -11.37 -5.83
C GLU A 128 15.37 -12.64 -5.52
N HIS A 129 15.06 -13.76 -6.18
CA HIS A 129 15.78 -15.05 -6.05
C HIS A 129 16.80 -15.27 -7.17
N GLY A 130 16.94 -14.32 -8.08
CA GLY A 130 17.86 -14.42 -9.22
C GLY A 130 17.32 -15.21 -10.41
N ASN A 131 16.05 -15.63 -10.38
CA ASN A 131 15.38 -16.30 -11.49
C ASN A 131 14.82 -15.28 -12.47
N LEU A 132 14.88 -15.59 -13.78
CA LEU A 132 14.24 -14.75 -14.77
C LEU A 132 12.72 -14.74 -14.53
N ILE A 133 12.13 -13.53 -14.52
CA ILE A 133 10.68 -13.40 -14.48
C ILE A 133 10.11 -13.88 -15.80
N ASP A 134 9.37 -14.99 -15.77
CA ASP A 134 8.75 -15.55 -16.96
C ASP A 134 7.65 -14.60 -17.47
N PRO A 135 7.61 -14.33 -18.78
CA PRO A 135 6.49 -13.63 -19.37
C PRO A 135 5.18 -14.37 -19.13
N TRP A 136 4.14 -13.63 -18.79
CA TRP A 136 2.79 -14.18 -18.63
C TRP A 136 1.82 -13.47 -19.58
N GLU A 137 0.75 -14.14 -19.94
CA GLU A 137 -0.33 -13.58 -20.75
C GLU A 137 -1.50 -13.19 -19.83
N PRO A 138 -1.71 -11.89 -19.57
CA PRO A 138 -2.84 -11.45 -18.74
C PRO A 138 -4.18 -11.79 -19.38
N ALA A 139 -5.06 -12.31 -18.56
CA ALA A 139 -6.41 -12.65 -18.98
C ALA A 139 -7.27 -11.41 -19.33
#